data_96d627ebf5ad5b19ee4882b469209011
#
_entry.id   96d627ebf5ad5b19ee4882b469209011
#
_cell.length_a   1.000
_cell.length_b   1.000
_cell.length_c   1.000
_cell.angle_alpha   90.00
_cell.angle_beta   90.00
_cell.angle_gamma   90.00
#
_symmetry.space_group_name_H-M   'P 1'
#
loop_
_entity.id
_entity.type
_entity.pdbx_description
1 polymer ?
#
loop_
_entity_poly.entity_id
_entity_poly.type
_entity_poly.pdbx_seq_one_letter_code
_entity_poly.pdbx_strand_id
1 'polypeptide(L)'
;MRTHNLCLVVDDVRRHRRTTRSEISERTGLARASLTAIIPELVSAGLLKEVGSASGPRGGRPVAALEFDGSRVAVVALEITVGEVIVESVDLGGRTLRIDRAPHGRPIGDPAAVIDTAVDLLLQHLNELDRLSVAFGLGVVVMPAPLAGDPPVVVASSDLGWGRVDLLGQLVARVPRLEGACLLVNDANVAAIAEAAALEVEVGHPLTDLVYLKSLTGIGGGAIVAGNLVTGARGIGFEPGHVLVRAGGKPCTCARHGCFNAEAGPEAVLEDAGLADLAGRAGVTIAMAELVDRARSGDPRTLAALGRAGEVIETVITDLSLAFDPQAVVLGGYWADVFNHLRVSTDLGLGEPSARTIAWTNSDESMPFVLPGRLGARAARAGAFRLAIDRLLSEPTALNNFNG
;
A
#
# COMPACT_ATOMS: atom_id res chain seq x y z
N MET A 1 -27.42 10.04 7.76
CA MET A 1 -27.15 11.07 8.80
C MET A 1 -26.53 10.47 10.06
N ARG A 2 -27.09 9.41 10.72
CA ARG A 2 -26.52 8.83 11.96
C ARG A 2 -25.12 8.25 11.74
N THR A 3 -24.94 7.39 10.74
CA THR A 3 -23.64 6.79 10.38
C THR A 3 -22.58 7.85 10.10
N HIS A 4 -22.91 8.88 9.35
CA HIS A 4 -22.02 10.01 9.10
C HIS A 4 -21.56 10.70 10.39
N ASN A 5 -22.46 10.94 11.35
CA ASN A 5 -22.10 11.55 12.62
C ASN A 5 -21.20 10.64 13.48
N LEU A 6 -21.40 9.31 13.44
CA LEU A 6 -20.52 8.33 14.08
C LEU A 6 -19.11 8.40 13.51
N CYS A 7 -18.99 8.41 12.17
CA CYS A 7 -17.70 8.53 11.47
C CYS A 7 -16.98 9.83 11.85
N LEU A 8 -17.70 10.97 11.85
CA LEU A 8 -17.12 12.27 12.24
C LEU A 8 -16.52 12.24 13.64
N VAL A 9 -17.22 11.62 14.61
CA VAL A 9 -16.72 11.51 15.99
C VAL A 9 -15.48 10.61 16.07
N VAL A 10 -15.50 9.46 15.41
CA VAL A 10 -14.38 8.52 15.40
C VAL A 10 -13.15 9.18 14.77
N ASP A 11 -13.31 9.84 13.63
CA ASP A 11 -12.22 10.52 12.92
C ASP A 11 -11.64 11.67 13.76
N ASP A 12 -12.47 12.46 14.40
CA ASP A 12 -12.03 13.54 15.28
C ASP A 12 -11.19 13.02 16.44
N VAL A 13 -11.67 11.97 17.12
CA VAL A 13 -10.94 11.37 18.27
C VAL A 13 -9.62 10.71 17.80
N ARG A 14 -9.60 10.04 16.66
CA ARG A 14 -8.36 9.46 16.09
C ARG A 14 -7.29 10.53 15.82
N ARG A 15 -7.70 11.65 15.22
CA ARG A 15 -6.76 12.73 14.85
C ARG A 15 -6.18 13.44 16.07
N HIS A 16 -6.98 13.60 17.12
CA HIS A 16 -6.61 14.41 18.29
C HIS A 16 -6.12 13.57 19.48
N ARG A 17 -6.05 12.23 19.33
CA ARG A 17 -5.59 11.24 20.32
C ARG A 17 -6.35 11.28 21.65
N ARG A 18 -6.50 12.45 22.27
CA ARG A 18 -7.22 12.66 23.53
C ARG A 18 -8.05 13.93 23.42
N THR A 19 -9.35 13.82 23.63
CA THR A 19 -10.29 14.93 23.42
C THR A 19 -11.48 14.87 24.37
N THR A 20 -12.22 15.95 24.46
CA THR A 20 -13.45 16.05 25.29
C THR A 20 -14.68 16.19 24.40
N ARG A 21 -15.87 15.88 24.94
CA ARG A 21 -17.15 16.06 24.22
C ARG A 21 -17.34 17.50 23.72
N SER A 22 -16.86 18.49 24.48
CA SER A 22 -16.97 19.90 24.09
C SER A 22 -16.09 20.23 22.89
N GLU A 23 -14.84 19.75 22.88
CA GLU A 23 -13.91 19.94 21.76
C GLU A 23 -14.39 19.23 20.50
N ILE A 24 -14.94 18.00 20.61
CA ILE A 24 -15.56 17.29 19.48
C ILE A 24 -16.73 18.12 18.93
N SER A 25 -17.62 18.64 19.79
CA SER A 25 -18.74 19.49 19.37
C SER A 25 -18.27 20.73 18.62
N GLU A 26 -17.23 21.39 19.11
CA GLU A 26 -16.67 22.61 18.50
C GLU A 26 -16.07 22.34 17.12
N ARG A 27 -15.29 21.26 16.97
CA ARG A 27 -14.61 20.92 15.70
C ARG A 27 -15.53 20.30 14.65
N THR A 28 -16.45 19.43 15.08
CA THR A 28 -17.35 18.71 14.15
C THR A 28 -18.66 19.46 13.86
N GLY A 29 -18.99 20.47 14.65
CA GLY A 29 -20.30 21.17 14.56
C GLY A 29 -21.48 20.35 15.08
N LEU A 30 -21.25 19.15 15.65
CA LEU A 30 -22.32 18.31 16.18
C LEU A 30 -22.90 18.88 17.50
N ALA A 31 -24.22 18.88 17.59
CA ALA A 31 -24.90 19.31 18.82
C ALA A 31 -24.50 18.39 20.00
N ARG A 32 -24.40 18.97 21.21
CA ARG A 32 -24.06 18.20 22.44
C ARG A 32 -25.06 17.07 22.71
N ALA A 33 -26.34 17.25 22.37
CA ALA A 33 -27.36 16.21 22.49
C ALA A 33 -27.03 14.98 21.60
N SER A 34 -26.57 15.23 20.38
CA SER A 34 -26.12 14.15 19.46
C SER A 34 -24.94 13.39 20.03
N LEU A 35 -23.94 14.08 20.57
CA LEU A 35 -22.78 13.46 21.19
C LEU A 35 -23.14 12.64 22.43
N THR A 36 -24.16 13.04 23.19
CA THR A 36 -24.66 12.29 24.35
C THR A 36 -25.20 10.91 23.94
N ALA A 37 -25.75 10.77 22.74
CA ALA A 37 -26.21 9.49 22.21
C ALA A 37 -25.11 8.68 21.54
N ILE A 38 -24.23 9.35 20.77
CA ILE A 38 -23.21 8.73 19.94
C ILE A 38 -22.05 8.15 20.77
N ILE A 39 -21.53 8.89 21.73
CA ILE A 39 -20.33 8.49 22.49
C ILE A 39 -20.54 7.20 23.28
N PRO A 40 -21.64 6.98 24.02
CA PRO A 40 -21.89 5.70 24.69
C PRO A 40 -21.97 4.52 23.71
N GLU A 41 -22.51 4.72 22.50
CA GLU A 41 -22.55 3.69 21.46
C GLU A 41 -21.14 3.31 21.00
N LEU A 42 -20.29 4.30 20.72
CA LEU A 42 -18.90 4.06 20.30
C LEU A 42 -18.04 3.45 21.43
N VAL A 43 -18.32 3.81 22.69
CA VAL A 43 -17.68 3.17 23.86
C VAL A 43 -18.13 1.72 23.99
N SER A 44 -19.42 1.44 23.83
CA SER A 44 -19.97 0.08 23.83
C SER A 44 -19.40 -0.75 22.69
N ALA A 45 -19.22 -0.16 21.51
CA ALA A 45 -18.58 -0.80 20.35
C ALA A 45 -17.06 -1.02 20.52
N GLY A 46 -16.46 -0.53 21.62
CA GLY A 46 -15.01 -0.65 21.86
C GLY A 46 -14.14 0.22 20.96
N LEU A 47 -14.75 1.23 20.31
CA LEU A 47 -14.00 2.18 19.48
C LEU A 47 -13.49 3.39 20.25
N LEU A 48 -14.16 3.73 21.36
CA LEU A 48 -13.74 4.79 22.25
C LEU A 48 -13.66 4.27 23.69
N LYS A 49 -12.77 4.86 24.46
CA LYS A 49 -12.70 4.67 25.91
C LYS A 49 -12.69 6.01 26.63
N GLU A 50 -13.36 6.05 27.79
CA GLU A 50 -13.25 7.18 28.69
C GLU A 50 -11.98 7.02 29.54
N VAL A 51 -11.13 8.05 29.51
CA VAL A 51 -9.89 8.10 30.28
C VAL A 51 -9.95 9.28 31.26
N GLY A 52 -9.25 9.19 32.37
CA GLY A 52 -9.30 10.13 33.48
C GLY A 52 -9.44 11.61 33.09
N SER A 53 -9.86 12.44 34.00
CA SER A 53 -10.24 13.83 33.75
C SER A 53 -9.14 14.66 33.09
N ALA A 54 -9.48 15.31 31.96
CA ALA A 54 -8.68 16.41 31.43
C ALA A 54 -9.08 17.70 32.18
N SER A 55 -8.10 18.44 32.69
CA SER A 55 -8.34 19.80 33.18
C SER A 55 -8.61 20.68 31.97
N GLY A 56 -9.81 21.24 31.85
CA GLY A 56 -10.10 22.21 30.78
C GLY A 56 -9.21 23.45 30.91
N PRO A 57 -8.90 24.14 29.81
CA PRO A 57 -8.02 25.32 29.79
C PRO A 57 -8.48 26.49 30.67
N ARG A 58 -9.69 26.41 31.27
CA ARG A 58 -10.31 27.46 32.12
C ARG A 58 -10.59 27.01 33.55
N GLY A 59 -10.01 25.89 34.05
CA GLY A 59 -10.15 25.45 35.42
C GLY A 59 -11.63 25.21 35.78
N GLY A 60 -12.22 24.09 35.35
CA GLY A 60 -13.58 23.66 35.62
C GLY A 60 -13.64 22.27 36.25
N ARG A 61 -14.86 21.78 36.54
CA ARG A 61 -15.09 20.40 37.01
C ARG A 61 -14.41 19.43 36.06
N PRO A 62 -13.67 18.42 36.57
CA PRO A 62 -13.01 17.41 35.74
C PRO A 62 -13.99 16.81 34.72
N VAL A 63 -13.66 16.87 33.44
CA VAL A 63 -14.45 16.29 32.34
C VAL A 63 -13.74 15.04 31.87
N ALA A 64 -14.48 13.93 31.70
CA ALA A 64 -13.94 12.71 31.13
C ALA A 64 -13.39 13.00 29.73
N ALA A 65 -12.16 12.64 29.50
CA ALA A 65 -11.55 12.68 28.17
C ALA A 65 -11.86 11.35 27.43
N LEU A 66 -11.87 11.43 26.12
CA LEU A 66 -12.09 10.30 25.22
C LEU A 66 -10.81 10.02 24.45
N GLU A 67 -10.49 8.75 24.32
CA GLU A 67 -9.42 8.24 23.45
C GLU A 67 -9.99 7.19 22.51
N PHE A 68 -9.40 7.07 21.33
CA PHE A 68 -9.69 5.97 20.41
C PHE A 68 -9.19 4.65 21.04
N ASP A 69 -10.04 3.63 21.03
CA ASP A 69 -9.71 2.29 21.46
C ASP A 69 -10.04 1.29 20.34
N GLY A 70 -9.06 0.97 19.54
CA GLY A 70 -9.19 -0.01 18.46
C GLY A 70 -8.72 -1.41 18.83
N SER A 71 -8.39 -1.66 20.10
CA SER A 71 -7.64 -2.86 20.52
C SER A 71 -8.42 -4.17 20.44
N ARG A 72 -9.75 -4.12 20.34
CA ARG A 72 -10.62 -5.31 20.36
C ARG A 72 -10.85 -5.96 19.01
N VAL A 73 -10.57 -5.24 17.92
CA VAL A 73 -10.80 -5.72 16.55
C VAL A 73 -9.50 -5.64 15.77
N ALA A 74 -9.18 -6.72 15.08
CA ALA A 74 -8.04 -6.82 14.19
C ALA A 74 -8.46 -6.75 12.72
N VAL A 75 -7.67 -6.08 11.92
CA VAL A 75 -7.61 -6.28 10.47
C VAL A 75 -6.42 -7.15 10.13
N VAL A 76 -6.60 -8.04 9.15
CA VAL A 76 -5.60 -9.06 8.79
C VAL A 76 -5.22 -8.88 7.32
N ALA A 77 -3.94 -8.68 7.04
CA ALA A 77 -3.39 -8.72 5.70
C ALA A 77 -2.75 -10.08 5.44
N LEU A 78 -3.18 -10.76 4.38
CA LEU A 78 -2.55 -11.94 3.81
C LEU A 78 -1.83 -11.51 2.53
N GLU A 79 -0.51 -11.40 2.56
CA GLU A 79 0.28 -11.04 1.39
C GLU A 79 0.93 -12.29 0.80
N ILE A 80 0.68 -12.54 -0.48
CA ILE A 80 1.36 -13.57 -1.27
C ILE A 80 2.46 -12.87 -2.08
N THR A 81 3.70 -13.20 -1.81
CA THR A 81 4.88 -12.73 -2.55
C THR A 81 5.41 -13.84 -3.45
N VAL A 82 6.49 -13.59 -4.18
CA VAL A 82 7.13 -14.60 -5.04
C VAL A 82 7.76 -15.75 -4.24
N GLY A 83 8.12 -15.54 -2.98
CA GLY A 83 8.86 -16.53 -2.17
C GLY A 83 8.18 -16.99 -0.90
N GLU A 84 7.24 -16.23 -0.38
CA GLU A 84 6.61 -16.50 0.91
C GLU A 84 5.18 -15.98 0.97
N VAL A 85 4.43 -16.53 1.89
CA VAL A 85 3.15 -16.00 2.37
C VAL A 85 3.40 -15.30 3.70
N ILE A 86 2.84 -14.11 3.85
CA ILE A 86 2.91 -13.32 5.09
C ILE A 86 1.49 -13.04 5.57
N VAL A 87 1.21 -13.36 6.82
CA VAL A 87 -0.02 -12.96 7.50
C VAL A 87 0.35 -11.99 8.62
N GLU A 88 -0.13 -10.78 8.53
CA GLU A 88 0.10 -9.75 9.55
C GLU A 88 -1.26 -9.20 10.00
N SER A 89 -1.41 -8.99 11.31
CA SER A 89 -2.59 -8.33 11.87
C SER A 89 -2.22 -7.09 12.65
N VAL A 90 -3.09 -6.08 12.55
CA VAL A 90 -3.02 -4.86 13.34
C VAL A 90 -4.38 -4.59 13.98
N ASP A 91 -4.39 -3.90 15.13
CA ASP A 91 -5.63 -3.37 15.69
C ASP A 91 -6.11 -2.14 14.88
N LEU A 92 -7.31 -1.65 15.16
CA LEU A 92 -7.85 -0.48 14.44
C LEU A 92 -7.06 0.81 14.72
N GLY A 93 -6.18 0.82 15.73
CA GLY A 93 -5.22 1.90 15.99
C GLY A 93 -3.95 1.80 15.15
N GLY A 94 -3.77 0.70 14.39
CA GLY A 94 -2.59 0.46 13.55
C GLY A 94 -1.42 -0.20 14.30
N ARG A 95 -1.62 -0.66 15.54
CA ARG A 95 -0.60 -1.38 16.30
C ARG A 95 -0.53 -2.83 15.81
N THR A 96 0.64 -3.29 15.40
CA THR A 96 0.86 -4.69 15.03
C THR A 96 0.60 -5.60 16.22
N LEU A 97 -0.28 -6.58 16.02
CA LEU A 97 -0.62 -7.61 16.99
C LEU A 97 0.22 -8.86 16.78
N ARG A 98 0.33 -9.30 15.52
CA ARG A 98 1.04 -10.52 15.17
C ARG A 98 1.51 -10.47 13.72
N ILE A 99 2.60 -11.19 13.43
CA ILE A 99 3.10 -11.45 12.08
C ILE A 99 3.61 -12.89 11.99
N ASP A 100 3.12 -13.62 11.00
CA ASP A 100 3.53 -14.98 10.68
C ASP A 100 3.99 -15.04 9.23
N ARG A 101 4.96 -15.92 8.92
CA ARG A 101 5.54 -16.09 7.60
C ARG A 101 5.75 -17.55 7.30
N ALA A 102 5.52 -17.96 6.06
CA ALA A 102 5.83 -19.30 5.58
C ALA A 102 6.34 -19.23 4.15
N PRO A 103 7.49 -19.87 3.84
CA PRO A 103 7.93 -20.04 2.47
C PRO A 103 6.99 -21.00 1.74
N HIS A 104 6.66 -20.71 0.48
CA HIS A 104 5.83 -21.63 -0.32
C HIS A 104 6.60 -22.42 -1.39
N GLY A 105 7.93 -22.36 -1.34
CA GLY A 105 8.82 -23.21 -2.16
C GLY A 105 8.86 -22.86 -3.67
N ARG A 106 8.25 -21.74 -4.09
CA ARG A 106 8.15 -21.33 -5.50
C ARG A 106 7.61 -22.43 -6.43
N PRO A 107 6.41 -22.96 -6.22
CA PRO A 107 5.78 -23.75 -7.27
C PRO A 107 5.33 -22.80 -8.38
N ILE A 108 6.25 -22.46 -9.30
CA ILE A 108 5.90 -21.67 -10.47
C ILE A 108 4.84 -22.43 -11.27
N GLY A 109 3.69 -21.79 -11.48
CA GLY A 109 2.57 -22.33 -12.25
C GLY A 109 1.57 -23.18 -11.50
N ASP A 110 1.80 -23.54 -10.23
CA ASP A 110 0.85 -24.27 -9.40
C ASP A 110 0.29 -23.38 -8.25
N PRO A 111 -0.90 -22.78 -8.38
CA PRO A 111 -1.48 -21.98 -7.31
C PRO A 111 -1.90 -22.80 -6.09
N ALA A 112 -2.18 -24.11 -6.22
CA ALA A 112 -2.75 -24.91 -5.15
C ALA A 112 -1.83 -24.97 -3.92
N ALA A 113 -0.54 -25.25 -4.12
CA ALA A 113 0.44 -25.34 -3.03
C ALA A 113 0.62 -24.00 -2.29
N VAL A 114 0.57 -22.86 -3.02
CA VAL A 114 0.64 -21.52 -2.41
C VAL A 114 -0.62 -21.23 -1.62
N ILE A 115 -1.79 -21.59 -2.15
CA ILE A 115 -3.09 -21.43 -1.49
C ILE A 115 -3.15 -22.31 -0.24
N ASP A 116 -2.64 -23.55 -0.30
CA ASP A 116 -2.55 -24.44 0.87
C ASP A 116 -1.74 -23.78 1.98
N THR A 117 -0.53 -23.31 1.65
CA THR A 117 0.31 -22.57 2.62
C THR A 117 -0.39 -21.35 3.19
N ALA A 118 -1.09 -20.59 2.34
CA ALA A 118 -1.83 -19.40 2.77
C ALA A 118 -2.98 -19.73 3.73
N VAL A 119 -3.74 -20.79 3.45
CA VAL A 119 -4.84 -21.26 4.31
C VAL A 119 -4.31 -21.72 5.66
N ASP A 120 -3.28 -22.57 5.67
CA ASP A 120 -2.73 -23.11 6.91
C ASP A 120 -2.19 -21.99 7.80
N LEU A 121 -1.43 -21.07 7.23
CA LEU A 121 -0.88 -19.94 7.95
C LEU A 121 -1.96 -19.00 8.49
N LEU A 122 -2.99 -18.72 7.67
CA LEU A 122 -4.11 -17.85 8.05
C LEU A 122 -4.96 -18.48 9.16
N LEU A 123 -5.28 -19.77 9.08
CA LEU A 123 -6.02 -20.47 10.16
C LEU A 123 -5.25 -20.44 11.47
N GLN A 124 -3.94 -20.71 11.43
CA GLN A 124 -3.08 -20.59 12.60
C GLN A 124 -3.10 -19.18 13.19
N HIS A 125 -2.98 -18.17 12.33
CA HIS A 125 -2.97 -16.76 12.73
C HIS A 125 -4.29 -16.35 13.40
N LEU A 126 -5.44 -16.71 12.79
CA LEU A 126 -6.77 -16.40 13.32
C LEU A 126 -7.03 -17.08 14.66
N ASN A 127 -6.58 -18.34 14.85
CA ASN A 127 -6.66 -19.03 16.13
C ASN A 127 -5.87 -18.32 17.23
N GLU A 128 -4.74 -17.71 16.91
CA GLU A 128 -3.97 -16.92 17.88
C GLU A 128 -4.66 -15.61 18.25
N LEU A 129 -5.34 -14.94 17.30
CA LEU A 129 -6.17 -13.77 17.61
C LEU A 129 -7.31 -14.13 18.59
N ASP A 130 -7.95 -15.31 18.40
CA ASP A 130 -8.99 -15.78 19.30
C ASP A 130 -8.45 -16.00 20.72
N ARG A 131 -7.23 -16.55 20.86
CA ARG A 131 -6.55 -16.70 22.17
C ARG A 131 -6.25 -15.37 22.84
N LEU A 132 -6.00 -14.34 22.04
CA LEU A 132 -5.79 -12.97 22.53
C LEU A 132 -7.11 -12.24 22.81
N SER A 133 -8.26 -12.87 22.57
CA SER A 133 -9.60 -12.25 22.67
C SER A 133 -9.74 -11.01 21.78
N VAL A 134 -9.15 -11.05 20.58
CA VAL A 134 -9.24 -10.00 19.57
C VAL A 134 -10.10 -10.53 18.42
N ALA A 135 -11.19 -9.84 18.13
CA ALA A 135 -12.10 -10.23 17.06
C ALA A 135 -11.50 -9.97 15.68
N PHE A 136 -11.70 -10.89 14.74
CA PHE A 136 -11.38 -10.67 13.33
C PHE A 136 -12.44 -9.75 12.69
N GLY A 137 -12.04 -8.59 12.20
CA GLY A 137 -12.92 -7.60 11.57
C GLY A 137 -12.95 -7.69 10.05
N LEU A 138 -11.80 -7.58 9.40
CA LEU A 138 -11.70 -7.61 7.93
C LEU A 138 -10.35 -8.18 7.50
N GLY A 139 -10.39 -9.05 6.50
CA GLY A 139 -9.22 -9.57 5.80
C GLY A 139 -8.92 -8.80 4.51
N VAL A 140 -7.65 -8.66 4.17
CA VAL A 140 -7.21 -8.15 2.88
C VAL A 140 -6.16 -9.09 2.31
N VAL A 141 -6.47 -9.72 1.19
CA VAL A 141 -5.51 -10.53 0.42
C VAL A 141 -4.78 -9.62 -0.54
N VAL A 142 -3.48 -9.57 -0.44
CA VAL A 142 -2.59 -8.72 -1.24
C VAL A 142 -1.82 -9.59 -2.23
N MET A 143 -1.88 -9.24 -3.51
CA MET A 143 -1.37 -10.07 -4.59
C MET A 143 -0.59 -9.24 -5.62
N PRO A 144 0.63 -9.69 -6.06
CA PRO A 144 1.37 -9.04 -7.14
C PRO A 144 0.82 -9.50 -8.50
N ALA A 145 -0.40 -9.09 -8.81
CA ALA A 145 -1.09 -9.47 -10.03
C ALA A 145 -2.19 -8.48 -10.40
N PRO A 146 -2.48 -8.27 -11.71
CA PRO A 146 -3.69 -7.60 -12.15
C PRO A 146 -4.93 -8.40 -11.75
N LEU A 147 -5.93 -7.68 -11.23
CA LEU A 147 -7.19 -8.21 -10.74
C LEU A 147 -8.35 -7.69 -11.58
N ALA A 148 -9.32 -8.53 -11.91
CA ALA A 148 -10.48 -8.11 -12.68
C ALA A 148 -11.77 -8.78 -12.21
N GLY A 149 -12.89 -8.09 -12.43
CA GLY A 149 -14.23 -8.60 -12.11
C GLY A 149 -14.75 -8.11 -10.77
N ASP A 150 -16.02 -8.49 -10.49
CA ASP A 150 -16.70 -8.26 -9.22
C ASP A 150 -17.53 -9.53 -8.91
N PRO A 151 -17.09 -10.36 -7.96
CA PRO A 151 -15.87 -10.25 -7.15
C PRO A 151 -14.58 -10.36 -7.99
N PRO A 152 -13.48 -9.74 -7.52
CA PRO A 152 -12.22 -9.72 -8.26
C PRO A 152 -11.55 -11.10 -8.27
N VAL A 153 -10.96 -11.45 -9.42
CA VAL A 153 -10.12 -12.64 -9.59
C VAL A 153 -8.74 -12.26 -10.11
N VAL A 154 -7.74 -13.07 -9.83
CA VAL A 154 -6.41 -12.95 -10.44
C VAL A 154 -6.54 -13.22 -11.94
N VAL A 155 -6.11 -12.29 -12.78
CA VAL A 155 -6.13 -12.44 -14.24
C VAL A 155 -4.98 -13.31 -14.71
N ALA A 156 -3.79 -12.96 -14.24
CA ALA A 156 -2.53 -13.68 -14.42
C ALA A 156 -1.51 -13.12 -13.44
N SER A 157 -0.49 -13.90 -13.07
CA SER A 157 0.69 -13.41 -12.35
C SER A 157 1.93 -13.94 -13.04
N SER A 158 2.67 -13.08 -13.72
CA SER A 158 3.95 -13.43 -14.36
C SER A 158 4.96 -13.91 -13.33
N ASP A 159 4.99 -13.29 -12.16
CA ASP A 159 5.93 -13.55 -11.09
C ASP A 159 5.74 -14.94 -10.45
N LEU A 160 4.49 -15.42 -10.40
CA LEU A 160 4.13 -16.75 -9.89
C LEU A 160 3.85 -17.76 -11.01
N GLY A 161 3.86 -17.34 -12.28
CA GLY A 161 3.52 -18.21 -13.40
C GLY A 161 2.06 -18.66 -13.40
N TRP A 162 1.15 -17.90 -12.79
CA TRP A 162 -0.26 -18.24 -12.71
C TRP A 162 -1.05 -17.70 -13.90
N GLY A 163 -1.99 -18.49 -14.37
CA GLY A 163 -3.08 -18.03 -15.22
C GLY A 163 -4.20 -17.42 -14.38
N ARG A 164 -5.44 -17.51 -14.89
CA ARG A 164 -6.62 -17.03 -14.18
C ARG A 164 -6.93 -17.90 -12.96
N VAL A 165 -7.06 -17.29 -11.78
CA VAL A 165 -7.30 -17.97 -10.50
C VAL A 165 -8.38 -17.21 -9.70
N ASP A 166 -9.42 -17.90 -9.26
CA ASP A 166 -10.34 -17.43 -8.24
C ASP A 166 -9.71 -17.66 -6.85
N LEU A 167 -8.77 -16.80 -6.50
CA LEU A 167 -8.03 -16.89 -5.23
C LEU A 167 -8.96 -16.64 -4.03
N LEU A 168 -9.78 -15.59 -4.11
CA LEU A 168 -10.66 -15.22 -3.01
C LEU A 168 -11.70 -16.31 -2.74
N GLY A 169 -12.36 -16.84 -3.77
CA GLY A 169 -13.34 -17.94 -3.62
C GLY A 169 -12.71 -19.19 -3.01
N GLN A 170 -11.49 -19.57 -3.42
CA GLN A 170 -10.78 -20.71 -2.84
C GLN A 170 -10.39 -20.51 -1.38
N LEU A 171 -9.99 -19.30 -0.99
CA LEU A 171 -9.69 -18.95 0.41
C LEU A 171 -10.95 -18.97 1.28
N VAL A 172 -12.05 -18.35 0.80
CA VAL A 172 -13.35 -18.31 1.51
C VAL A 172 -13.91 -19.72 1.71
N ALA A 173 -13.85 -20.58 0.70
CA ALA A 173 -14.32 -21.96 0.80
C ALA A 173 -13.59 -22.78 1.89
N ARG A 174 -12.35 -22.44 2.20
CA ARG A 174 -11.51 -23.16 3.18
C ARG A 174 -11.40 -22.43 4.53
N VAL A 175 -11.65 -21.13 4.55
CA VAL A 175 -11.65 -20.26 5.74
C VAL A 175 -12.96 -19.48 5.78
N PRO A 176 -14.07 -20.07 6.26
CA PRO A 176 -15.40 -19.45 6.20
C PRO A 176 -15.51 -18.08 6.90
N ARG A 177 -14.63 -17.81 7.87
CA ARG A 177 -14.55 -16.48 8.54
C ARG A 177 -14.26 -15.32 7.57
N LEU A 178 -13.78 -15.61 6.37
CA LEU A 178 -13.53 -14.60 5.34
C LEU A 178 -14.78 -14.22 4.55
N GLU A 179 -15.88 -14.98 4.67
CA GLU A 179 -17.10 -14.75 3.90
C GLU A 179 -17.70 -13.36 4.19
N GLY A 180 -17.84 -12.54 3.16
CA GLY A 180 -18.30 -11.15 3.31
C GLY A 180 -17.35 -10.20 4.06
N ALA A 181 -16.23 -10.71 4.57
CA ALA A 181 -15.27 -9.99 5.39
C ALA A 181 -13.83 -10.09 4.84
N CYS A 182 -13.68 -10.14 3.51
CA CYS A 182 -12.37 -10.19 2.88
C CYS A 182 -12.34 -9.44 1.55
N LEU A 183 -11.24 -8.76 1.28
CA LEU A 183 -10.96 -8.06 0.03
C LEU A 183 -9.77 -8.73 -0.66
N LEU A 184 -9.76 -8.72 -2.00
CA LEU A 184 -8.58 -9.06 -2.81
C LEU A 184 -8.10 -7.80 -3.51
N VAL A 185 -6.82 -7.44 -3.36
CA VAL A 185 -6.24 -6.19 -3.84
C VAL A 185 -4.87 -6.41 -4.51
N ASN A 186 -4.56 -5.55 -5.47
CA ASN A 186 -3.23 -5.50 -6.06
C ASN A 186 -2.24 -4.83 -5.09
N ASP A 187 -1.04 -5.36 -4.98
CA ASP A 187 -0.01 -4.94 -4.05
C ASP A 187 0.52 -3.51 -4.31
N ALA A 188 0.72 -3.14 -5.57
CA ALA A 188 1.19 -1.80 -5.92
C ALA A 188 0.12 -0.72 -5.72
N ASN A 189 -1.14 -1.08 -5.97
CA ASN A 189 -2.28 -0.18 -5.76
C ASN A 189 -2.43 0.19 -4.28
N VAL A 190 -2.41 -0.79 -3.38
CA VAL A 190 -2.51 -0.47 -1.94
C VAL A 190 -1.24 0.14 -1.39
N ALA A 191 -0.07 -0.20 -1.95
CA ALA A 191 1.18 0.48 -1.59
C ALA A 191 1.15 1.98 -1.93
N ALA A 192 0.56 2.37 -3.07
CA ALA A 192 0.36 3.79 -3.42
C ALA A 192 -0.45 4.54 -2.35
N ILE A 193 -1.52 3.93 -1.83
CA ILE A 193 -2.33 4.50 -0.74
C ILE A 193 -1.51 4.72 0.53
N ALA A 194 -0.67 3.74 0.89
CA ALA A 194 0.15 3.83 2.09
C ALA A 194 1.26 4.88 1.97
N GLU A 195 1.95 4.90 0.82
CA GLU A 195 3.04 5.85 0.57
C GLU A 195 2.50 7.29 0.50
N ALA A 196 1.35 7.53 -0.14
CA ALA A 196 0.69 8.84 -0.10
C ALA A 196 0.46 9.30 1.34
N ALA A 197 -0.10 8.44 2.18
CA ALA A 197 -0.36 8.77 3.59
C ALA A 197 0.92 8.97 4.42
N ALA A 198 1.99 8.24 4.15
CA ALA A 198 3.26 8.42 4.83
C ALA A 198 3.89 9.77 4.47
N LEU A 199 3.82 10.15 3.21
CA LEU A 199 4.35 11.41 2.70
C LEU A 199 3.51 12.62 3.11
N GLU A 200 2.18 12.51 3.24
CA GLU A 200 1.32 13.59 3.76
C GLU A 200 1.82 14.15 5.10
N VAL A 201 2.37 13.27 5.96
CA VAL A 201 2.94 13.68 7.26
C VAL A 201 4.20 14.53 7.07
N GLU A 202 4.98 14.24 6.04
CA GLU A 202 6.24 14.91 5.73
C GLU A 202 6.01 16.25 5.02
N VAL A 203 5.13 16.25 4.01
CA VAL A 203 4.85 17.47 3.21
C VAL A 203 3.85 18.41 3.87
N GLY A 204 3.10 17.94 4.88
CA GLY A 204 2.18 18.76 5.68
C GLY A 204 0.84 19.08 5.01
N HIS A 205 0.52 18.46 3.87
CA HIS A 205 -0.77 18.60 3.19
C HIS A 205 -1.17 17.27 2.52
N PRO A 206 -2.49 17.04 2.23
CA PRO A 206 -2.94 15.84 1.55
C PRO A 206 -2.33 15.68 0.17
N LEU A 207 -1.92 14.45 -0.16
CA LEU A 207 -1.49 14.03 -1.49
C LEU A 207 -2.64 13.29 -2.17
N THR A 208 -3.47 14.04 -2.89
CA THR A 208 -4.65 13.53 -3.59
C THR A 208 -4.36 13.04 -4.99
N ASP A 209 -3.22 13.45 -5.54
CA ASP A 209 -2.78 13.12 -6.90
C ASP A 209 -1.33 12.65 -6.85
N LEU A 210 -1.13 11.34 -7.03
CA LEU A 210 0.16 10.70 -6.84
C LEU A 210 0.33 9.53 -7.80
N VAL A 211 1.52 9.40 -8.36
CA VAL A 211 1.97 8.21 -9.09
C VAL A 211 2.99 7.46 -8.22
N TYR A 212 2.72 6.21 -7.95
CA TYR A 212 3.64 5.30 -7.28
C TYR A 212 4.17 4.28 -8.27
N LEU A 213 5.49 4.17 -8.36
CA LEU A 213 6.19 3.16 -9.15
C LEU A 213 7.08 2.35 -8.20
N LYS A 214 7.04 1.05 -8.29
CA LYS A 214 7.90 0.18 -7.47
C LYS A 214 8.64 -0.83 -8.32
N SER A 215 9.81 -1.22 -7.85
CA SER A 215 10.55 -2.35 -8.41
C SER A 215 10.94 -3.32 -7.30
N LEU A 216 10.47 -4.56 -7.42
CA LEU A 216 10.82 -5.68 -6.54
C LEU A 216 11.26 -6.88 -7.37
N THR A 217 10.34 -7.77 -7.80
CA THR A 217 10.58 -8.85 -8.77
C THR A 217 10.32 -8.40 -10.20
N GLY A 218 9.51 -7.37 -10.37
CA GLY A 218 9.20 -6.66 -11.60
C GLY A 218 8.85 -5.20 -11.27
N ILE A 219 8.42 -4.44 -12.29
CA ILE A 219 7.92 -3.09 -12.13
C ILE A 219 6.39 -3.11 -12.05
N GLY A 220 5.86 -2.62 -10.96
CA GLY A 220 4.44 -2.34 -10.73
C GLY A 220 4.21 -0.89 -10.36
N GLY A 221 2.95 -0.49 -10.28
CA GLY A 221 2.60 0.87 -9.84
C GLY A 221 1.14 1.02 -9.47
N GLY A 222 0.82 2.18 -8.89
CA GLY A 222 -0.53 2.63 -8.60
C GLY A 222 -0.63 4.13 -8.81
N ALA A 223 -1.76 4.61 -9.30
CA ALA A 223 -2.03 6.03 -9.43
C ALA A 223 -3.24 6.43 -8.59
N ILE A 224 -3.13 7.57 -7.92
CA ILE A 224 -4.21 8.22 -7.19
C ILE A 224 -4.51 9.53 -7.92
N VAL A 225 -5.79 9.75 -8.24
CA VAL A 225 -6.27 10.97 -8.91
C VAL A 225 -7.48 11.49 -8.16
N ALA A 226 -7.44 12.74 -7.74
CA ALA A 226 -8.47 13.37 -6.90
C ALA A 226 -8.83 12.51 -5.67
N GLY A 227 -7.83 11.92 -5.01
CA GLY A 227 -7.96 11.07 -3.84
C GLY A 227 -8.47 9.65 -4.11
N ASN A 228 -8.68 9.27 -5.37
CA ASN A 228 -9.20 7.95 -5.74
C ASN A 228 -8.15 7.13 -6.48
N LEU A 229 -8.04 5.85 -6.15
CA LEU A 229 -7.18 4.92 -6.85
C LEU A 229 -7.68 4.68 -8.29
N VAL A 230 -6.78 4.75 -9.26
CA VAL A 230 -7.07 4.49 -10.67
C VAL A 230 -7.03 2.98 -10.91
N THR A 231 -8.19 2.35 -11.01
CA THR A 231 -8.30 0.90 -11.28
C THR A 231 -8.73 0.59 -12.72
N GLY A 232 -9.23 1.58 -13.45
CA GLY A 232 -9.76 1.41 -14.80
C GLY A 232 -11.10 0.66 -14.83
N ALA A 233 -11.66 0.55 -16.03
CA ALA A 233 -13.02 -0.01 -16.20
C ALA A 233 -13.16 -1.50 -15.85
N ARG A 234 -12.07 -2.25 -15.83
CA ARG A 234 -12.05 -3.70 -15.56
C ARG A 234 -11.23 -4.09 -14.34
N GLY A 235 -10.69 -3.13 -13.60
CA GLY A 235 -9.82 -3.37 -12.45
C GLY A 235 -8.33 -3.57 -12.79
N ILE A 236 -7.96 -3.63 -14.07
CA ILE A 236 -6.57 -3.86 -14.55
C ILE A 236 -5.90 -2.57 -15.05
N GLY A 237 -6.36 -1.42 -14.61
CA GLY A 237 -5.78 -0.13 -15.00
C GLY A 237 -4.45 0.13 -14.30
N PHE A 238 -3.62 0.94 -14.95
CA PHE A 238 -2.32 1.38 -14.45
C PHE A 238 -1.31 0.25 -14.23
N GLU A 239 -0.92 -0.41 -15.34
CA GLU A 239 0.16 -1.40 -15.39
C GLU A 239 1.43 -0.76 -16.01
N PRO A 240 2.14 0.13 -15.30
CA PRO A 240 3.24 0.92 -15.87
C PRO A 240 4.41 0.08 -16.33
N GLY A 241 4.68 -1.07 -15.69
CA GLY A 241 5.74 -1.99 -16.08
C GLY A 241 5.62 -2.49 -17.53
N HIS A 242 4.43 -2.38 -18.12
CA HIS A 242 4.17 -2.81 -19.49
C HIS A 242 4.01 -1.66 -20.50
N VAL A 243 4.28 -0.42 -20.11
CA VAL A 243 4.38 0.72 -21.05
C VAL A 243 5.58 0.49 -21.99
N LEU A 244 5.40 0.78 -23.27
CA LEU A 244 6.44 0.65 -24.29
C LEU A 244 7.42 1.82 -24.18
N VAL A 245 8.65 1.55 -23.77
CA VAL A 245 9.74 2.55 -23.67
C VAL A 245 10.77 2.44 -24.78
N ARG A 246 10.85 1.28 -25.46
CA ARG A 246 11.78 1.06 -26.56
C ARG A 246 11.15 0.17 -27.64
N ALA A 247 10.83 0.70 -28.79
CA ALA A 247 10.35 -0.10 -29.91
C ALA A 247 11.40 -1.13 -30.34
N GLY A 248 10.99 -2.42 -30.41
CA GLY A 248 11.91 -3.52 -30.75
C GLY A 248 12.97 -3.84 -29.67
N GLY A 249 12.80 -3.38 -28.43
CA GLY A 249 13.70 -3.64 -27.31
C GLY A 249 13.65 -5.06 -26.78
N LYS A 250 14.08 -5.25 -25.50
CA LYS A 250 14.16 -6.57 -24.84
C LYS A 250 12.79 -7.28 -24.79
N PRO A 251 12.74 -8.62 -24.89
CA PRO A 251 11.50 -9.36 -24.74
C PRO A 251 10.95 -9.21 -23.31
N CYS A 252 9.63 -9.12 -23.19
CA CYS A 252 8.92 -9.00 -21.92
C CYS A 252 8.03 -10.23 -21.66
N THR A 253 7.86 -10.60 -20.40
CA THR A 253 6.97 -11.71 -19.96
C THR A 253 5.53 -11.56 -20.44
N CYS A 254 5.09 -10.34 -20.77
CA CYS A 254 3.76 -10.08 -21.37
C CYS A 254 3.69 -10.39 -22.89
N ALA A 255 4.69 -11.06 -23.47
CA ALA A 255 4.86 -11.40 -24.89
C ALA A 255 5.08 -10.20 -25.83
N ARG A 256 5.28 -8.98 -25.31
CA ARG A 256 5.72 -7.80 -26.09
C ARG A 256 7.23 -7.58 -25.96
N HIS A 257 7.74 -6.58 -26.67
CA HIS A 257 9.15 -6.18 -26.61
C HIS A 257 9.27 -4.71 -26.22
N GLY A 258 10.32 -4.36 -25.44
CA GLY A 258 10.64 -2.99 -25.06
C GLY A 258 9.73 -2.38 -24.03
N CYS A 259 9.08 -3.20 -23.20
CA CYS A 259 8.33 -2.75 -22.04
C CYS A 259 9.25 -2.15 -20.98
N PHE A 260 8.76 -1.20 -20.19
CA PHE A 260 9.50 -0.60 -19.09
C PHE A 260 10.14 -1.66 -18.16
N ASN A 261 9.37 -2.71 -17.80
CA ASN A 261 9.89 -3.82 -16.98
C ASN A 261 11.08 -4.56 -17.64
N ALA A 262 11.05 -4.75 -18.96
CA ALA A 262 12.11 -5.44 -19.68
C ALA A 262 13.37 -4.57 -19.85
N GLU A 263 13.25 -3.23 -19.87
CA GLU A 263 14.35 -2.31 -20.11
C GLU A 263 15.00 -1.78 -18.82
N ALA A 264 14.23 -1.61 -17.74
CA ALA A 264 14.70 -1.04 -16.47
C ALA A 264 14.24 -1.80 -15.22
N GLY A 265 13.61 -2.96 -15.38
CA GLY A 265 13.22 -3.83 -14.27
C GLY A 265 14.42 -4.55 -13.63
N PRO A 266 14.19 -5.30 -12.54
CA PRO A 266 15.24 -5.94 -11.77
C PRO A 266 16.16 -6.83 -12.60
N GLU A 267 15.59 -7.67 -13.47
CA GLU A 267 16.38 -8.58 -14.31
C GLU A 267 17.32 -7.83 -15.26
N ALA A 268 16.83 -6.75 -15.89
CA ALA A 268 17.65 -5.93 -16.79
C ALA A 268 18.79 -5.23 -16.05
N VAL A 269 18.51 -4.69 -14.87
CA VAL A 269 19.52 -4.01 -14.05
C VAL A 269 20.56 -4.99 -13.51
N LEU A 270 20.13 -6.19 -13.06
CA LEU A 270 21.02 -7.24 -12.58
C LEU A 270 21.92 -7.79 -13.69
N GLU A 271 21.37 -7.97 -14.90
CA GLU A 271 22.16 -8.35 -16.08
C GLU A 271 23.26 -7.32 -16.36
N ASP A 272 22.89 -6.06 -16.43
CA ASP A 272 23.80 -4.94 -16.70
C ASP A 272 24.87 -4.78 -15.61
N ALA A 273 24.49 -4.99 -14.34
CA ALA A 273 25.40 -4.97 -13.19
C ALA A 273 26.28 -6.23 -13.07
N GLY A 274 26.06 -7.28 -13.89
CA GLY A 274 26.79 -8.55 -13.84
C GLY A 274 26.39 -9.41 -12.64
N LEU A 275 25.15 -9.34 -12.23
CA LEU A 275 24.56 -10.11 -11.12
C LEU A 275 23.54 -11.16 -11.60
N ALA A 276 23.36 -11.36 -12.91
CA ALA A 276 22.42 -12.33 -13.47
C ALA A 276 22.64 -13.76 -12.96
N ASP A 277 23.91 -14.21 -12.85
CA ASP A 277 24.24 -15.52 -12.31
C ASP A 277 23.86 -15.68 -10.84
N LEU A 278 24.01 -14.61 -10.04
CA LEU A 278 23.59 -14.61 -8.64
C LEU A 278 22.06 -14.69 -8.55
N ALA A 279 21.36 -13.93 -9.39
CA ALA A 279 19.90 -13.98 -9.48
C ALA A 279 19.39 -15.38 -9.85
N GLY A 280 20.04 -16.05 -10.81
CA GLY A 280 19.70 -17.42 -11.21
C GLY A 280 19.91 -18.45 -10.10
N ARG A 281 20.98 -18.34 -9.31
CA ARG A 281 21.31 -19.30 -8.23
C ARG A 281 20.59 -19.03 -6.92
N ALA A 282 20.49 -17.77 -6.51
CA ALA A 282 20.03 -17.38 -5.18
C ALA A 282 18.67 -16.64 -5.19
N GLY A 283 18.18 -16.29 -6.37
CA GLY A 283 16.95 -15.54 -6.56
C GLY A 283 17.15 -14.02 -6.66
N VAL A 284 16.19 -13.36 -7.30
CA VAL A 284 16.22 -11.91 -7.60
C VAL A 284 16.37 -11.08 -6.32
N THR A 285 15.66 -11.42 -5.25
CA THR A 285 15.70 -10.67 -3.98
C THR A 285 17.11 -10.60 -3.38
N ILE A 286 17.84 -11.71 -3.38
CA ILE A 286 19.23 -11.75 -2.88
C ILE A 286 20.16 -10.97 -3.81
N ALA A 287 19.98 -11.11 -5.12
CA ALA A 287 20.79 -10.37 -6.09
C ALA A 287 20.55 -8.86 -6.03
N MET A 288 19.31 -8.43 -5.73
CA MET A 288 19.00 -7.02 -5.53
C MET A 288 19.59 -6.45 -4.25
N ALA A 289 19.62 -7.22 -3.17
CA ALA A 289 20.33 -6.81 -1.94
C ALA A 289 21.82 -6.59 -2.21
N GLU A 290 22.47 -7.52 -2.93
CA GLU A 290 23.86 -7.38 -3.36
C GLU A 290 24.07 -6.15 -4.27
N LEU A 291 23.14 -5.87 -5.18
CA LEU A 291 23.19 -4.67 -6.03
C LEU A 291 23.16 -3.39 -5.20
N VAL A 292 22.28 -3.31 -4.20
CA VAL A 292 22.20 -2.16 -3.28
C VAL A 292 23.52 -1.97 -2.52
N ASP A 293 24.13 -3.05 -2.01
CA ASP A 293 25.40 -2.98 -1.29
C ASP A 293 26.56 -2.57 -2.21
N ARG A 294 26.60 -3.05 -3.45
CA ARG A 294 27.58 -2.61 -4.47
C ARG A 294 27.38 -1.14 -4.85
N ALA A 295 26.15 -0.69 -4.99
CA ALA A 295 25.86 0.73 -5.25
C ALA A 295 26.38 1.63 -4.11
N ARG A 296 26.13 1.24 -2.86
CA ARG A 296 26.62 1.94 -1.66
C ARG A 296 28.14 1.95 -1.58
N SER A 297 28.82 0.89 -2.02
CA SER A 297 30.29 0.82 -2.07
C SER A 297 30.90 1.54 -3.28
N GLY A 298 30.07 2.06 -4.19
CA GLY A 298 30.51 2.83 -5.35
C GLY A 298 31.00 1.98 -6.52
N ASP A 299 30.55 0.71 -6.64
CA ASP A 299 30.93 -0.17 -7.75
C ASP A 299 30.59 0.46 -9.10
N PRO A 300 31.59 0.72 -9.99
CA PRO A 300 31.34 1.47 -11.22
C PRO A 300 30.38 0.80 -12.18
N ARG A 301 30.37 -0.53 -12.24
CA ARG A 301 29.48 -1.29 -13.12
C ARG A 301 28.03 -1.20 -12.65
N THR A 302 27.82 -1.34 -11.35
CA THR A 302 26.50 -1.19 -10.73
C THR A 302 25.97 0.23 -10.90
N LEU A 303 26.79 1.26 -10.65
CA LEU A 303 26.40 2.66 -10.83
C LEU A 303 26.05 2.99 -12.29
N ALA A 304 26.79 2.41 -13.26
CA ALA A 304 26.47 2.57 -14.67
C ALA A 304 25.16 1.88 -15.06
N ALA A 305 24.87 0.69 -14.48
CA ALA A 305 23.59 0.00 -14.69
C ALA A 305 22.41 0.80 -14.14
N LEU A 306 22.54 1.32 -12.91
CA LEU A 306 21.53 2.17 -12.29
C LEU A 306 21.32 3.48 -13.04
N GLY A 307 22.37 4.09 -13.56
CA GLY A 307 22.28 5.30 -14.39
C GLY A 307 21.46 5.06 -15.68
N ARG A 308 21.71 3.93 -16.37
CA ARG A 308 20.90 3.57 -17.56
C ARG A 308 19.44 3.28 -17.22
N ALA A 309 19.18 2.58 -16.13
CA ALA A 309 17.82 2.38 -15.65
C ALA A 309 17.13 3.72 -15.32
N GLY A 310 17.88 4.65 -14.69
CA GLY A 310 17.40 5.98 -14.36
C GLY A 310 16.95 6.79 -15.58
N GLU A 311 17.68 6.73 -16.70
CA GLU A 311 17.28 7.40 -17.96
C GLU A 311 15.93 6.88 -18.48
N VAL A 312 15.68 5.58 -18.37
CA VAL A 312 14.41 4.97 -18.76
C VAL A 312 13.30 5.35 -17.78
N ILE A 313 13.60 5.31 -16.48
CA ILE A 313 12.65 5.70 -15.40
C ILE A 313 12.23 7.16 -15.60
N GLU A 314 13.16 8.07 -15.86
CA GLU A 314 12.89 9.50 -16.07
C GLU A 314 11.96 9.72 -17.29
N THR A 315 12.15 8.97 -18.37
CA THR A 315 11.24 9.00 -19.53
C THR A 315 9.81 8.63 -19.12
N VAL A 316 9.66 7.53 -18.37
CA VAL A 316 8.33 7.07 -17.92
C VAL A 316 7.71 8.06 -16.93
N ILE A 317 8.49 8.61 -15.99
CA ILE A 317 8.01 9.65 -15.06
C ILE A 317 7.49 10.85 -15.84
N THR A 318 8.22 11.31 -16.85
CA THR A 318 7.79 12.44 -17.67
C THR A 318 6.46 12.15 -18.38
N ASP A 319 6.32 10.98 -19.02
CA ASP A 319 5.10 10.60 -19.72
C ASP A 319 3.90 10.46 -18.76
N LEU A 320 4.11 9.86 -17.58
CA LEU A 320 3.06 9.73 -16.57
C LEU A 320 2.70 11.07 -15.94
N SER A 321 3.66 11.97 -15.76
CA SER A 321 3.39 13.33 -15.27
C SER A 321 2.54 14.11 -16.24
N LEU A 322 2.77 13.97 -17.54
CA LEU A 322 1.93 14.58 -18.56
C LEU A 322 0.52 13.98 -18.64
N ALA A 323 0.39 12.70 -18.30
CA ALA A 323 -0.90 12.00 -18.39
C ALA A 323 -1.79 12.20 -17.15
N PHE A 324 -1.20 12.35 -15.98
CA PHE A 324 -1.91 12.33 -14.68
C PHE A 324 -1.77 13.64 -13.89
N ASP A 325 -0.81 14.51 -14.25
CA ASP A 325 -0.51 15.76 -13.52
C ASP A 325 -0.44 15.55 -11.98
N PRO A 326 0.42 14.63 -11.49
CA PRO A 326 0.46 14.28 -10.08
C PRO A 326 1.22 15.33 -9.27
N GLN A 327 0.88 15.50 -7.98
CA GLN A 327 1.64 16.29 -7.03
C GLN A 327 3.02 15.68 -6.74
N ALA A 328 3.09 14.33 -6.76
CA ALA A 328 4.34 13.61 -6.53
C ALA A 328 4.40 12.30 -7.33
N VAL A 329 5.62 11.92 -7.73
CA VAL A 329 5.95 10.58 -8.22
C VAL A 329 6.83 9.90 -7.18
N VAL A 330 6.44 8.73 -6.70
CA VAL A 330 7.13 8.00 -5.62
C VAL A 330 7.78 6.74 -6.18
N LEU A 331 9.08 6.58 -5.98
CA LEU A 331 9.85 5.41 -6.37
C LEU A 331 10.03 4.47 -5.18
N GLY A 332 9.32 3.36 -5.17
CA GLY A 332 9.33 2.34 -4.11
C GLY A 332 10.12 1.08 -4.47
N GLY A 333 10.06 0.10 -3.55
CA GLY A 333 10.87 -1.10 -3.64
C GLY A 333 12.36 -0.77 -3.55
N TYR A 334 13.21 -1.54 -4.25
CA TYR A 334 14.65 -1.28 -4.20
C TYR A 334 15.08 0.06 -4.80
N TRP A 335 14.24 0.69 -5.64
CA TRP A 335 14.52 2.03 -6.14
C TRP A 335 14.63 3.08 -5.02
N ALA A 336 13.87 2.91 -3.94
CA ALA A 336 14.02 3.77 -2.77
C ALA A 336 15.40 3.62 -2.11
N ASP A 337 15.96 2.39 -2.07
CA ASP A 337 17.26 2.10 -1.48
C ASP A 337 18.44 2.66 -2.29
N VAL A 338 18.28 2.75 -3.63
CA VAL A 338 19.31 3.24 -4.56
C VAL A 338 18.94 4.59 -5.20
N PHE A 339 17.97 5.30 -4.66
CA PHE A 339 17.38 6.51 -5.25
C PHE A 339 18.43 7.52 -5.74
N ASN A 340 19.41 7.84 -4.91
CA ASN A 340 20.46 8.79 -5.23
C ASN A 340 21.41 8.32 -6.36
N HIS A 341 21.36 7.05 -6.73
CA HIS A 341 22.20 6.46 -7.79
C HIS A 341 21.47 6.31 -9.12
N LEU A 342 20.12 6.47 -9.13
CA LEU A 342 19.32 6.38 -10.35
C LEU A 342 19.50 7.61 -11.25
N ARG A 343 20.03 8.74 -10.73
CA ARG A 343 20.21 9.99 -11.47
C ARG A 343 18.91 10.52 -12.10
N VAL A 344 17.78 10.22 -11.48
CA VAL A 344 16.49 10.78 -11.83
C VAL A 344 16.44 12.22 -11.32
N SER A 345 15.94 13.15 -12.13
CA SER A 345 15.75 14.53 -11.70
C SER A 345 14.71 14.59 -10.59
N THR A 346 15.10 15.06 -9.41
CA THR A 346 14.22 15.17 -8.23
C THR A 346 13.31 16.39 -8.30
N ASP A 347 13.69 17.35 -9.14
CA ASP A 347 12.92 18.55 -9.44
C ASP A 347 12.78 18.65 -10.96
N LEU A 348 11.63 18.27 -11.47
CA LEU A 348 11.35 18.33 -12.91
C LEU A 348 11.08 19.76 -13.40
N GLY A 349 11.22 20.79 -12.57
CA GLY A 349 10.71 22.12 -12.86
C GLY A 349 11.62 23.34 -12.71
N LEU A 350 12.82 23.31 -12.14
CA LEU A 350 13.60 24.52 -11.84
C LEU A 350 15.07 24.53 -12.32
N GLY A 351 15.47 23.58 -13.12
CA GLY A 351 16.77 23.62 -13.81
C GLY A 351 16.64 24.29 -15.19
N GLU A 352 17.79 24.70 -15.78
CA GLU A 352 17.87 25.07 -17.20
C GLU A 352 17.02 24.07 -18.03
N PRO A 353 16.15 24.55 -18.96
CA PRO A 353 15.28 23.67 -19.74
C PRO A 353 16.11 22.56 -20.38
N SER A 354 16.02 21.34 -19.88
CA SER A 354 16.58 20.22 -20.63
C SER A 354 15.83 20.12 -21.95
N ALA A 355 16.47 19.59 -22.98
CA ALA A 355 15.84 19.42 -24.31
C ALA A 355 14.54 18.57 -24.27
N ARG A 356 14.16 18.07 -23.09
CA ARG A 356 12.94 17.28 -22.79
C ARG A 356 11.84 18.07 -22.09
N THR A 357 12.11 19.33 -21.67
CA THR A 357 11.09 20.17 -21.02
C THR A 357 10.07 20.63 -22.06
N ILE A 358 8.80 20.34 -21.82
CA ILE A 358 7.72 20.73 -22.72
C ILE A 358 7.36 22.20 -22.48
N ALA A 359 7.19 23.00 -23.51
CA ALA A 359 7.12 24.46 -23.44
C ALA A 359 6.00 25.03 -22.56
N TRP A 360 4.92 24.26 -22.27
CA TRP A 360 3.82 24.71 -21.40
C TRP A 360 3.99 24.31 -19.93
N THR A 361 5.04 23.56 -19.58
CA THR A 361 5.36 23.23 -18.19
C THR A 361 6.23 24.28 -17.49
N ASN A 362 6.57 25.35 -18.22
CA ASN A 362 7.33 26.51 -17.69
C ASN A 362 6.47 27.53 -16.91
N SER A 363 5.29 27.13 -16.39
CA SER A 363 4.57 27.96 -15.43
C SER A 363 5.26 27.88 -14.06
N ASP A 364 5.20 28.96 -13.26
CA ASP A 364 5.72 29.03 -11.88
C ASP A 364 5.10 27.99 -10.91
N GLU A 365 4.25 27.10 -11.42
CA GLU A 365 3.65 25.97 -10.70
C GLU A 365 4.58 24.76 -10.85
N SER A 366 5.13 24.32 -9.73
CA SER A 366 6.11 23.25 -9.62
C SER A 366 5.65 21.96 -10.29
N MET A 367 6.49 21.37 -11.16
CA MET A 367 6.37 19.99 -11.63
C MET A 367 6.35 19.01 -10.43
N PRO A 368 5.80 17.80 -10.57
CA PRO A 368 5.72 16.86 -9.47
C PRO A 368 7.09 16.55 -8.86
N PHE A 369 7.13 16.47 -7.54
CA PHE A 369 8.34 16.02 -6.86
C PHE A 369 8.54 14.52 -7.10
N VAL A 370 9.77 14.13 -7.41
CA VAL A 370 10.15 12.70 -7.43
C VAL A 370 10.78 12.35 -6.09
N LEU A 371 10.15 11.44 -5.37
CA LEU A 371 10.50 11.10 -3.98
C LEU A 371 10.78 9.60 -3.83
N PRO A 372 11.71 9.19 -2.97
CA PRO A 372 11.84 7.79 -2.58
C PRO A 372 10.69 7.38 -1.67
N GLY A 373 10.18 6.15 -1.84
CA GLY A 373 9.20 5.55 -0.94
C GLY A 373 9.73 5.43 0.49
N ARG A 374 8.83 5.44 1.47
CA ARG A 374 9.14 5.44 2.90
C ARG A 374 8.93 4.10 3.57
N LEU A 375 8.06 3.26 3.00
CA LEU A 375 7.56 2.05 3.68
C LEU A 375 8.25 0.76 3.23
N GLY A 376 9.04 0.81 2.14
CA GLY A 376 9.79 -0.32 1.62
C GLY A 376 8.93 -1.57 1.43
N ALA A 377 9.39 -2.73 1.90
CA ALA A 377 8.67 -4.00 1.78
C ALA A 377 7.34 -4.07 2.55
N ARG A 378 7.05 -3.10 3.42
CA ARG A 378 5.78 -3.05 4.17
C ARG A 378 4.69 -2.23 3.47
N ALA A 379 5.00 -1.52 2.40
CA ALA A 379 4.09 -0.58 1.75
C ALA A 379 2.74 -1.23 1.39
N ALA A 380 2.76 -2.42 0.79
CA ALA A 380 1.53 -3.12 0.39
C ALA A 380 0.67 -3.52 1.58
N ARG A 381 1.25 -4.11 2.64
CA ARG A 381 0.49 -4.45 3.86
C ARG A 381 0.00 -3.21 4.60
N ALA A 382 0.81 -2.17 4.69
CA ALA A 382 0.39 -0.90 5.31
C ALA A 382 -0.82 -0.29 4.59
N GLY A 383 -0.84 -0.35 3.25
CA GLY A 383 -1.99 0.09 2.45
C GLY A 383 -3.21 -0.80 2.62
N ALA A 384 -3.03 -2.11 2.71
CA ALA A 384 -4.09 -3.06 3.01
C ALA A 384 -4.74 -2.77 4.37
N PHE A 385 -3.93 -2.50 5.40
CA PHE A 385 -4.44 -2.12 6.72
C PHE A 385 -5.20 -0.80 6.68
N ARG A 386 -4.66 0.22 6.01
CA ARG A 386 -5.34 1.50 5.86
C ARG A 386 -6.71 1.32 5.19
N LEU A 387 -6.75 0.62 4.05
CA LEU A 387 -7.98 0.32 3.33
C LEU A 387 -9.00 -0.40 4.21
N ALA A 388 -8.58 -1.41 4.96
CA ALA A 388 -9.44 -2.21 5.83
C ALA A 388 -9.96 -1.39 7.03
N ILE A 389 -9.09 -0.64 7.68
CA ILE A 389 -9.47 0.21 8.82
C ILE A 389 -10.45 1.30 8.37
N ASP A 390 -10.15 1.99 7.28
CA ASP A 390 -11.02 3.06 6.76
C ASP A 390 -12.40 2.50 6.36
N ARG A 391 -12.44 1.30 5.75
CA ARG A 391 -13.71 0.61 5.44
C ARG A 391 -14.51 0.25 6.69
N LEU A 392 -13.89 -0.34 7.71
CA LEU A 392 -14.56 -0.68 8.96
C LEU A 392 -15.06 0.56 9.70
N LEU A 393 -14.28 1.63 9.70
CA LEU A 393 -14.63 2.87 10.38
C LEU A 393 -15.64 3.72 9.61
N SER A 394 -15.83 3.47 8.30
CA SER A 394 -16.92 4.07 7.52
C SER A 394 -18.31 3.52 7.91
N GLU A 395 -18.36 2.34 8.54
CA GLU A 395 -19.59 1.72 9.05
C GLU A 395 -19.44 1.28 10.53
N PRO A 396 -19.25 2.22 11.48
CA PRO A 396 -18.92 1.89 12.88
C PRO A 396 -19.96 1.01 13.58
N THR A 397 -21.22 1.04 13.12
CA THR A 397 -22.31 0.22 13.67
C THR A 397 -22.14 -1.27 13.35
N ALA A 398 -21.46 -1.62 12.26
CA ALA A 398 -21.14 -3.02 11.92
C ALA A 398 -20.22 -3.65 12.96
N LEU A 399 -19.41 -2.85 13.66
CA LEU A 399 -18.47 -3.30 14.69
C LEU A 399 -19.16 -3.80 15.98
N ASN A 400 -20.45 -3.46 16.20
CA ASN A 400 -21.22 -4.02 17.31
C ASN A 400 -21.37 -5.56 17.23
N ASN A 401 -21.25 -6.14 16.02
CA ASN A 401 -21.35 -7.59 15.80
C ASN A 401 -20.10 -8.35 16.30
N PHE A 402 -19.02 -7.64 16.65
CA PHE A 402 -17.77 -8.24 17.14
C PHE A 402 -17.66 -8.26 18.67
N ASN A 403 -18.68 -7.79 19.40
CA ASN A 403 -18.72 -7.71 20.86
C ASN A 403 -19.45 -8.91 21.51
N GLY A 404 -19.68 -10.01 20.78
CA GLY A 404 -20.36 -11.23 21.22
C GLY A 404 -19.43 -12.31 21.73
#